data_a9b4cd2ccc7047d79f58963c04cb00ca
#
_entry.id   a9b4cd2ccc7047d79f58963c04cb00ca
#
_cell.length_a   1.000
_cell.length_b   1.000
_cell.length_c   1.000
_cell.angle_alpha   90.00
_cell.angle_beta   90.00
_cell.angle_gamma   90.00
#
_symmetry.space_group_name_H-M   'P 1'
#
loop_
_entity.id
_entity.type
_entity.pdbx_description
1 polymer ?
#
loop_
_entity_poly.entity_id
_entity_poly.type
_entity_poly.pdbx_seq_one_letter_code
_entity_poly.pdbx_strand_id
1 'polypeptide(L)'
;MEILSNKPINPSKVYELIKKDTAGSVVFHFAVVRENTENKTAKSIEFQASGDVEEELRMVSEEIRKRWEVEDVLIVRRLGRLNIGDIISFVAVSSAHREEAFNACHYGVDRLKKMSTIVKKETLV
;
A
#
# COMPACT_ATOMS: atom_id res chain seq x y z
N MET A 1 2.66 6.13 -9.60
CA MET A 1 2.75 7.21 -8.60
C MET A 1 2.90 6.64 -7.21
N GLU A 2 3.81 7.16 -6.43
CA GLU A 2 4.03 6.72 -5.06
C GLU A 2 3.84 7.89 -4.12
N ILE A 3 3.10 7.67 -3.02
CA ILE A 3 2.81 8.71 -2.04
C ILE A 3 3.18 8.19 -0.66
N LEU A 4 4.03 8.94 0.05
CA LEU A 4 4.35 8.72 1.45
C LEU A 4 3.63 9.78 2.27
N SER A 5 2.91 9.36 3.31
CA SER A 5 2.10 10.28 4.11
C SER A 5 2.25 10.05 5.60
N ASN A 6 2.31 11.14 6.37
CA ASN A 6 2.23 11.11 7.83
C ASN A 6 0.81 11.39 8.34
N LYS A 7 -0.15 11.56 7.42
CA LYS A 7 -1.55 11.86 7.73
C LYS A 7 -2.43 10.70 7.29
N PRO A 8 -3.65 10.60 7.85
CA PRO A 8 -4.61 9.57 7.42
C PRO A 8 -4.82 9.58 5.90
N ILE A 9 -4.91 8.38 5.35
CA ILE A 9 -5.12 8.19 3.92
C ILE A 9 -6.62 8.28 3.62
N ASN A 10 -6.98 9.09 2.63
CA ASN A 10 -8.36 9.20 2.17
C ASN A 10 -8.55 8.34 0.92
N PRO A 11 -9.30 7.23 1.00
CA PRO A 11 -9.47 6.33 -0.14
C PRO A 11 -10.46 6.81 -1.19
N SER A 12 -11.26 7.84 -0.90
CA SER A 12 -12.39 8.20 -1.75
C SER A 12 -12.01 8.72 -3.14
N LYS A 13 -10.78 9.18 -3.33
CA LYS A 13 -10.30 9.73 -4.62
C LYS A 13 -9.39 8.79 -5.39
N VAL A 14 -9.17 7.58 -4.89
CA VAL A 14 -8.19 6.65 -5.47
C VAL A 14 -8.56 6.28 -6.91
N TYR A 15 -9.83 5.98 -7.14
CA TYR A 15 -10.28 5.57 -8.47
C TYR A 15 -9.98 6.65 -9.52
N GLU A 16 -10.22 7.92 -9.19
CA GLU A 16 -9.96 9.01 -10.13
C GLU A 16 -8.48 9.16 -10.47
N LEU A 17 -7.59 8.80 -9.54
CA LEU A 17 -6.15 8.86 -9.78
C LEU A 17 -5.63 7.71 -10.63
N ILE A 18 -6.28 6.54 -10.57
CA ILE A 18 -5.76 5.32 -11.18
C ILE A 18 -6.45 4.93 -12.48
N LYS A 19 -7.67 5.41 -12.72
CA LYS A 19 -8.42 5.05 -13.90
C LYS A 19 -7.74 5.56 -15.18
N LYS A 20 -7.82 4.77 -16.25
CA LYS A 20 -7.35 5.11 -17.58
C LYS A 20 -8.39 4.65 -18.60
N ASP A 21 -8.56 5.39 -19.68
CA ASP A 21 -9.52 5.03 -20.73
C ASP A 21 -9.21 3.70 -21.38
N THR A 22 -7.95 3.28 -21.36
CA THR A 22 -7.50 2.01 -21.94
C THR A 22 -7.54 0.85 -20.96
N ALA A 23 -7.86 1.10 -19.68
CA ALA A 23 -7.89 0.06 -18.66
C ALA A 23 -9.28 -0.57 -18.57
N GLY A 24 -9.34 -1.89 -18.72
CA GLY A 24 -10.56 -2.66 -18.52
C GLY A 24 -10.72 -3.18 -17.10
N SER A 25 -9.67 -3.05 -16.28
CA SER A 25 -9.67 -3.56 -14.92
C SER A 25 -8.90 -2.62 -13.99
N VAL A 26 -9.47 -2.37 -12.82
CA VAL A 26 -8.80 -1.61 -11.75
C VAL A 26 -8.94 -2.41 -10.46
N VAL A 27 -7.80 -2.73 -9.82
CA VAL A 27 -7.78 -3.52 -8.60
C VAL A 27 -7.16 -2.69 -7.48
N PHE A 28 -7.82 -2.68 -6.33
CA PHE A 28 -7.36 -1.99 -5.12
C PHE A 28 -7.16 -2.98 -3.99
N HIS A 29 -6.15 -2.74 -3.18
CA HIS A 29 -5.99 -3.43 -1.92
C HIS A 29 -5.64 -2.41 -0.83
N PHE A 30 -6.38 -2.43 0.27
CA PHE A 30 -6.11 -1.62 1.45
C PHE A 30 -5.60 -2.51 2.57
N ALA A 31 -4.42 -2.22 3.09
CA ALA A 31 -3.94 -2.84 4.32
C ALA A 31 -4.41 -1.98 5.49
N VAL A 32 -4.99 -2.60 6.50
CA VAL A 32 -5.68 -1.91 7.59
C VAL A 32 -5.17 -2.45 8.92
N VAL A 33 -5.06 -1.58 9.93
CA VAL A 33 -4.71 -2.01 11.27
C VAL A 33 -5.90 -2.76 11.85
N ARG A 34 -5.69 -4.03 12.19
CA ARG A 34 -6.73 -4.88 12.78
C ARG A 34 -6.49 -5.11 14.26
N GLU A 35 -7.56 -5.43 14.98
CA GLU A 35 -7.45 -5.88 16.36
C GLU A 35 -6.71 -7.23 16.39
N ASN A 36 -5.70 -7.33 17.28
CA ASN A 36 -4.98 -8.57 17.47
C ASN A 36 -5.69 -9.43 18.51
N THR A 37 -6.42 -10.46 18.07
CA THR A 37 -7.19 -11.32 18.96
C THR A 37 -6.33 -12.23 19.81
N GLU A 38 -5.09 -12.50 19.41
CA GLU A 38 -4.15 -13.32 20.20
C GLU A 38 -3.48 -12.50 21.28
N ASN A 39 -3.25 -11.21 21.01
CA ASN A 39 -2.66 -10.29 21.95
C ASN A 39 -3.56 -9.06 22.09
N LYS A 40 -4.56 -9.19 22.93
CA LYS A 40 -5.61 -8.16 23.13
C LYS A 40 -5.10 -6.83 23.67
N THR A 41 -3.82 -6.72 23.93
CA THR A 41 -3.23 -5.53 24.54
C THR A 41 -2.71 -4.52 23.53
N ALA A 42 -2.61 -4.86 22.24
CA ALA A 42 -2.15 -3.90 21.24
C ALA A 42 -3.24 -2.86 20.95
N LYS A 43 -2.95 -1.58 21.23
CA LYS A 43 -3.87 -0.46 21.01
C LYS A 43 -3.53 0.35 19.77
N SER A 44 -2.26 0.43 19.43
CA SER A 44 -1.80 1.21 18.30
C SER A 44 -0.50 0.65 17.77
N ILE A 45 -0.21 1.02 16.54
CA ILE A 45 1.03 0.66 15.86
C ILE A 45 1.68 1.95 15.41
N GLU A 46 3.00 2.05 15.54
CA GLU A 46 3.76 3.15 14.99
C GLU A 46 4.71 2.64 13.93
N PHE A 47 4.66 3.26 12.75
CA PHE A 47 5.58 2.99 11.67
C PHE A 47 6.55 4.14 11.51
N GLN A 48 7.85 3.85 11.55
CA GLN A 48 8.90 4.86 11.44
C GLN A 48 9.82 4.52 10.28
N ALA A 49 10.26 5.56 9.57
CA ALA A 49 11.26 5.40 8.52
C ALA A 49 12.61 5.01 9.16
N SER A 50 13.27 4.01 8.58
CA SER A 50 14.62 3.59 8.93
C SER A 50 15.56 3.68 7.74
N GLY A 51 15.11 4.25 6.62
CA GLY A 51 15.85 4.43 5.40
C GLY A 51 15.06 5.27 4.42
N ASP A 52 15.40 5.20 3.14
CA ASP A 52 14.73 5.95 2.09
C ASP A 52 13.45 5.23 1.63
N VAL A 53 12.34 5.52 2.31
CA VAL A 53 11.04 4.89 2.07
C VAL A 53 10.53 5.22 0.67
N GLU A 54 10.65 6.48 0.24
CA GLU A 54 10.15 6.90 -1.07
C GLU A 54 10.86 6.16 -2.19
N GLU A 55 12.17 5.96 -2.07
CA GLU A 55 12.93 5.20 -3.05
C GLU A 55 12.49 3.73 -3.09
N GLU A 56 12.24 3.13 -1.94
CA GLU A 56 11.78 1.74 -1.90
C GLU A 56 10.39 1.61 -2.53
N LEU A 57 9.48 2.56 -2.29
CA LEU A 57 8.17 2.56 -2.94
C LEU A 57 8.31 2.67 -4.46
N ARG A 58 9.21 3.53 -4.92
CA ARG A 58 9.47 3.69 -6.35
C ARG A 58 9.99 2.40 -6.98
N MET A 59 10.89 1.71 -6.27
CA MET A 59 11.41 0.41 -6.72
C MET A 59 10.30 -0.63 -6.87
N VAL A 60 9.34 -0.64 -5.94
CA VAL A 60 8.20 -1.57 -6.02
C VAL A 60 7.37 -1.29 -7.28
N SER A 61 7.08 -0.03 -7.56
CA SER A 61 6.36 0.35 -8.79
C SER A 61 7.12 -0.08 -10.05
N GLU A 62 8.43 0.11 -10.07
CA GLU A 62 9.25 -0.30 -11.21
C GLU A 62 9.26 -1.81 -11.40
N GLU A 63 9.34 -2.57 -10.30
CA GLU A 63 9.27 -4.04 -10.35
C GLU A 63 7.95 -4.51 -10.95
N ILE A 64 6.84 -3.89 -10.56
CA ILE A 64 5.53 -4.21 -11.10
C ILE A 64 5.49 -3.95 -12.61
N ARG A 65 5.95 -2.78 -13.03
CA ARG A 65 5.92 -2.39 -14.45
C ARG A 65 6.81 -3.28 -15.32
N LYS A 66 7.86 -3.85 -14.76
CA LYS A 66 8.74 -4.79 -15.49
C LYS A 66 8.13 -6.16 -15.65
N ARG A 67 7.26 -6.59 -14.74
CA ARG A 67 6.72 -7.94 -14.71
C ARG A 67 5.37 -8.09 -15.41
N TRP A 68 4.58 -7.03 -15.44
CA TRP A 68 3.23 -7.07 -16.00
C TRP A 68 2.97 -5.85 -16.87
N GLU A 69 2.14 -6.05 -17.90
CA GLU A 69 1.62 -4.93 -18.68
C GLU A 69 0.50 -4.27 -17.90
N VAL A 70 0.82 -3.15 -17.25
CA VAL A 70 -0.13 -2.35 -16.50
C VAL A 70 -0.25 -0.97 -17.12
N GLU A 71 -1.43 -0.36 -16.98
CA GLU A 71 -1.64 1.01 -17.45
C GLU A 71 -1.12 2.01 -16.43
N ASP A 72 -1.38 1.74 -15.15
CA ASP A 72 -0.85 2.58 -14.07
C ASP A 72 -0.77 1.83 -12.76
N VAL A 73 0.07 2.35 -11.86
CA VAL A 73 0.28 1.83 -10.50
C VAL A 73 0.26 3.01 -9.55
N LEU A 74 -0.53 2.88 -8.48
CA LEU A 74 -0.54 3.85 -7.39
C LEU A 74 -0.28 3.12 -6.08
N ILE A 75 0.76 3.56 -5.37
CA ILE A 75 1.13 3.02 -4.07
C ILE A 75 1.11 4.15 -3.06
N VAL A 76 0.38 3.96 -1.96
CA VAL A 76 0.35 4.92 -0.87
C VAL A 76 0.74 4.21 0.41
N ARG A 77 1.66 4.79 1.15
CA ARG A 77 2.12 4.25 2.42
C ARG A 77 2.05 5.32 3.49
N ARG A 78 1.49 4.96 4.64
CA ARG A 78 1.42 5.85 5.80
C ARG A 78 2.48 5.50 6.83
N LEU A 79 3.08 6.53 7.41
CA LEU A 79 3.96 6.44 8.57
C LEU A 79 3.31 7.13 9.76
N GLY A 80 3.90 6.97 10.94
CA GLY A 80 3.43 7.55 12.17
C GLY A 80 2.57 6.57 12.96
N ARG A 81 1.78 7.11 13.87
CA ARG A 81 0.95 6.32 14.77
C ARG A 81 -0.41 6.05 14.15
N LEU A 82 -0.79 4.78 14.10
CA LEU A 82 -2.06 4.34 13.55
C LEU A 82 -2.85 3.58 14.61
N ASN A 83 -4.16 3.80 14.59
CA ASN A 83 -5.12 3.10 15.45
C ASN A 83 -5.80 1.99 14.68
N ILE A 84 -6.49 1.10 15.39
CA ILE A 84 -7.30 0.04 14.78
C ILE A 84 -8.27 0.67 13.78
N GLY A 85 -8.34 0.12 12.58
CA GLY A 85 -9.19 0.61 11.49
C GLY A 85 -8.52 1.59 10.54
N ASP A 86 -7.36 2.14 10.91
CA ASP A 86 -6.65 3.06 10.02
C ASP A 86 -6.02 2.33 8.84
N ILE A 87 -5.99 2.99 7.70
CA ILE A 87 -5.35 2.45 6.49
C ILE A 87 -3.83 2.61 6.62
N ILE A 88 -3.12 1.48 6.56
CA ILE A 88 -1.65 1.45 6.60
C ILE A 88 -1.09 1.83 5.23
N SER A 89 -1.65 1.25 4.19
CA SER A 89 -1.18 1.44 2.82
C SER A 89 -2.27 1.01 1.85
N PHE A 90 -2.14 1.44 0.60
CA PHE A 90 -2.88 0.77 -0.45
C PHE A 90 -2.05 0.66 -1.72
N VAL A 91 -2.41 -0.35 -2.50
CA VAL A 91 -1.88 -0.58 -3.84
C VAL A 91 -3.07 -0.58 -4.78
N ALA A 92 -2.99 0.20 -5.84
CA ALA A 92 -4.00 0.23 -6.89
C ALA A 92 -3.30 0.03 -8.23
N VAL A 93 -3.86 -0.85 -9.05
CA VAL A 93 -3.32 -1.15 -10.38
C VAL A 93 -4.43 -1.10 -11.40
N SER A 94 -4.20 -0.40 -12.49
CA SER A 94 -5.07 -0.44 -13.65
C SER A 94 -4.36 -1.15 -14.81
N SER A 95 -5.09 -1.99 -15.54
CA SER A 95 -4.55 -2.68 -16.71
C SER A 95 -5.68 -2.97 -17.72
N ALA A 96 -5.29 -3.34 -18.94
CA ALA A 96 -6.26 -3.72 -19.96
C ALA A 96 -7.06 -4.96 -19.54
N HIS A 97 -6.40 -5.92 -18.90
CA HIS A 97 -6.99 -7.19 -18.49
C HIS A 97 -6.83 -7.44 -16.99
N ARG A 98 -7.83 -8.11 -16.40
CA ARG A 98 -7.89 -8.33 -14.95
C ARG A 98 -6.77 -9.20 -14.41
N GLU A 99 -6.26 -10.15 -15.18
CA GLU A 99 -5.22 -11.06 -14.73
C GLU A 99 -3.96 -10.29 -14.30
N GLU A 100 -3.50 -9.39 -15.16
CA GLU A 100 -2.34 -8.56 -14.86
C GLU A 100 -2.61 -7.64 -13.66
N ALA A 101 -3.80 -7.06 -13.59
CA ALA A 101 -4.16 -6.18 -12.48
C ALA A 101 -4.15 -6.91 -11.14
N PHE A 102 -4.74 -8.10 -11.06
CA PHE A 102 -4.74 -8.89 -9.83
C PHE A 102 -3.33 -9.33 -9.44
N ASN A 103 -2.57 -9.87 -10.39
CA ASN A 103 -1.22 -10.35 -10.11
C ASN A 103 -0.29 -9.23 -9.68
N ALA A 104 -0.34 -8.11 -10.37
CA ALA A 104 0.49 -6.94 -10.05
C ALA A 104 0.13 -6.36 -8.68
N CYS A 105 -1.15 -6.27 -8.36
CA CYS A 105 -1.60 -5.76 -7.07
C CYS A 105 -1.15 -6.70 -5.93
N HIS A 106 -1.31 -8.01 -6.11
CA HIS A 106 -0.85 -9.00 -5.12
C HIS A 106 0.65 -8.86 -4.86
N TYR A 107 1.44 -8.76 -5.93
CA TYR A 107 2.88 -8.57 -5.81
C TYR A 107 3.22 -7.31 -5.01
N GLY A 108 2.57 -6.19 -5.34
CA GLY A 108 2.78 -4.93 -4.62
C GLY A 108 2.47 -5.03 -3.14
N VAL A 109 1.36 -5.68 -2.79
CA VAL A 109 0.98 -5.90 -1.39
C VAL A 109 2.04 -6.71 -0.65
N ASP A 110 2.52 -7.80 -1.25
CA ASP A 110 3.56 -8.64 -0.64
C ASP A 110 4.86 -7.85 -0.44
N ARG A 111 5.24 -7.04 -1.43
CA ARG A 111 6.45 -6.22 -1.33
C ARG A 111 6.34 -5.19 -0.20
N LEU A 112 5.18 -4.57 -0.02
CA LEU A 112 4.99 -3.58 1.06
C LEU A 112 5.09 -4.22 2.45
N LYS A 113 4.71 -5.49 2.58
CA LYS A 113 4.87 -6.23 3.85
C LYS A 113 6.32 -6.53 4.18
N LYS A 114 7.21 -6.49 3.20
CA LYS A 114 8.62 -6.86 3.34
C LYS A 114 9.56 -5.67 3.18
N MET A 115 9.07 -4.46 3.35
CA MET A 115 9.91 -3.26 3.24
C MET A 115 11.01 -3.25 4.29
N SER A 116 12.22 -2.87 3.86
CA SER A 116 13.39 -2.80 4.72
C SER A 116 13.63 -1.39 5.30
N THR A 117 12.91 -0.38 4.80
CA THR A 117 13.11 1.02 5.19
C THR A 117 12.10 1.52 6.23
N ILE A 118 11.28 0.62 6.75
CA ILE A 118 10.27 0.94 7.76
C ILE A 118 10.40 -0.02 8.93
N VAL A 119 10.37 0.53 10.14
CA VAL A 119 10.29 -0.27 11.37
C VAL A 119 8.93 -0.07 12.01
N LYS A 120 8.43 -1.15 12.62
CA LYS A 120 7.12 -1.21 13.26
C LYS A 120 7.29 -1.35 14.76
N LYS A 121 6.56 -0.52 15.51
CA LYS A 121 6.48 -0.62 16.97
C LYS A 121 5.02 -0.76 17.39
N GLU A 122 4.71 -1.74 18.22
CA GLU A 122 3.37 -1.91 18.77
C GLU A 122 3.32 -1.33 20.18
N THR A 123 2.24 -0.58 20.44
CA THR A 123 1.95 -0.10 21.79
C THR A 123 1.01 -1.08 22.45
N LEU A 124 1.48 -1.68 23.55
CA LEU A 124 0.71 -2.62 24.34
C LEU A 124 0.03 -1.91 25.53
N VAL A 125 -1.07 -2.46 25.96
CA VAL A 125 -1.78 -1.98 27.15
C VAL A 125 -1.16 -2.56 28.40
#